data_4bee7659d0dd964732d17619d65401d1
#
_entry.id   4bee7659d0dd964732d17619d65401d1
#
_cell.length_a   1.000
_cell.length_b   1.000
_cell.length_c   1.000
_cell.angle_alpha   90.00
_cell.angle_beta   90.00
_cell.angle_gamma   90.00
#
_symmetry.space_group_name_H-M   'P 1'
#
loop_
_entity.id
_entity.type
_entity.pdbx_description
1 polymer ?
#
loop_
_entity_poly.entity_id
_entity_poly.type
_entity_poly.pdbx_seq_one_letter_code
_entity_poly.pdbx_strand_id
1 'polypeptide(L)'
;IIPWEDWERAQEIRKGRHIPSVNHGQVANPMAGLIRCGNCGRNMQRIGAATKGGPRLHCMERACIASAKFGAVEQRLLENLERMRDDLEIEAQKSSGPDISSLLTEKRTIETKLRKTASRVDVLHDLLEDGTYDRETFKARLSKAQAETEALNAQQADVERRIEEAKRRDTTLVLAQLTSVLQLYPTLDNEGKNRLLKSVIDYVIYRKPQKTRPMAFTLEIKLKNI
;
A
#
# COMPACT_ATOMS: atom_id res chain seq x y z
N ILE A 1 9.95 17.23 39.88
CA ILE A 1 8.70 17.17 39.04
C ILE A 1 9.15 17.58 37.65
N ILE A 2 8.97 16.70 36.68
CA ILE A 2 9.37 16.96 35.28
C ILE A 2 8.25 17.79 34.64
N PRO A 3 8.53 18.88 33.90
CA PRO A 3 7.57 19.64 33.16
C PRO A 3 6.81 18.75 32.15
N TRP A 4 5.52 19.05 31.94
CA TRP A 4 4.68 18.25 31.03
C TRP A 4 5.23 18.20 29.59
N GLU A 5 5.78 19.28 29.10
CA GLU A 5 6.41 19.39 27.78
C GLU A 5 7.59 18.44 27.59
N ASP A 6 8.42 18.28 28.62
CA ASP A 6 9.54 17.34 28.61
C ASP A 6 9.07 15.89 28.66
N TRP A 7 7.97 15.62 29.37
CA TRP A 7 7.35 14.30 29.38
C TRP A 7 6.77 13.95 28.00
N GLU A 8 6.03 14.87 27.34
CA GLU A 8 5.49 14.67 26.00
C GLU A 8 6.63 14.44 24.99
N ARG A 9 7.66 15.26 25.02
CA ARG A 9 8.85 15.10 24.15
C ARG A 9 9.52 13.74 24.39
N ALA A 10 9.63 13.29 25.63
CA ALA A 10 10.15 11.96 25.97
C ALA A 10 9.25 10.83 25.42
N GLN A 11 7.94 10.98 25.44
CA GLN A 11 7.00 10.01 24.86
C GLN A 11 7.10 9.96 23.31
N GLU A 12 7.25 11.09 22.64
CA GLU A 12 7.46 11.15 21.19
C GLU A 12 8.79 10.49 20.80
N ILE A 13 9.87 10.80 21.49
CA ILE A 13 11.18 10.15 21.30
C ILE A 13 11.07 8.64 21.55
N ARG A 14 10.34 8.22 22.57
CA ARG A 14 10.12 6.80 22.88
C ARG A 14 9.29 6.08 21.82
N LYS A 15 8.28 6.73 21.23
CA LYS A 15 7.50 6.19 20.10
C LYS A 15 8.37 6.01 18.86
N GLY A 16 9.29 6.92 18.60
CA GLY A 16 10.22 6.86 17.47
C GLY A 16 11.44 5.95 17.69
N ARG A 17 11.80 5.63 18.94
CA ARG A 17 12.91 4.72 19.24
C ARG A 17 12.47 3.27 19.05
N HIS A 18 12.85 2.68 17.93
CA HIS A 18 12.94 1.23 17.83
C HIS A 18 14.02 0.79 18.82
N ILE A 19 13.63 0.25 20.00
CA ILE A 19 14.54 -0.39 20.93
C ILE A 19 14.96 -1.69 20.26
N PRO A 20 16.21 -1.81 19.75
CA PRO A 20 16.67 -3.07 19.22
C PRO A 20 16.60 -4.11 20.34
N SER A 21 16.06 -5.27 20.04
CA SER A 21 16.09 -6.42 20.94
C SER A 21 17.54 -6.64 21.39
N VAL A 22 17.75 -6.90 22.69
CA VAL A 22 19.06 -7.10 23.34
C VAL A 22 19.85 -8.30 22.74
N ASN A 23 19.23 -9.10 21.91
CA ASN A 23 19.90 -10.14 21.12
C ASN A 23 20.72 -9.50 19.99
N HIS A 24 21.97 -9.16 20.30
CA HIS A 24 23.02 -8.85 19.33
C HIS A 24 23.39 -10.12 18.57
N GLY A 25 22.51 -10.67 17.78
CA GLY A 25 22.73 -11.89 17.06
C GLY A 25 21.73 -12.04 15.92
N GLN A 26 21.95 -13.00 15.09
CA GLN A 26 21.16 -13.32 13.90
C GLN A 26 19.65 -13.26 14.17
N VAL A 27 18.92 -12.69 13.25
CA VAL A 27 17.44 -12.65 13.29
C VAL A 27 16.90 -14.06 13.31
N ALA A 28 16.48 -14.55 14.49
CA ALA A 28 15.96 -15.91 14.65
C ALA A 28 14.52 -16.08 14.13
N ASN A 29 13.82 -14.98 13.87
CA ASN A 29 12.41 -14.96 13.48
C ASN A 29 12.22 -14.24 12.13
N PRO A 30 12.08 -14.97 11.01
CA PRO A 30 11.83 -14.38 9.71
C PRO A 30 10.53 -13.57 9.62
N MET A 31 9.58 -13.81 10.53
CA MET A 31 8.31 -13.08 10.60
C MET A 31 8.29 -11.99 11.69
N ALA A 32 9.46 -11.58 12.20
CA ALA A 32 9.55 -10.59 13.28
C ALA A 32 8.95 -9.24 12.87
N GLY A 33 8.04 -8.74 13.71
CA GLY A 33 7.36 -7.45 13.51
C GLY A 33 6.22 -7.49 12.48
N LEU A 34 5.99 -8.61 11.80
CA LEU A 34 4.93 -8.74 10.79
C LEU A 34 3.62 -9.26 11.35
N ILE A 35 3.67 -10.23 12.28
CA ILE A 35 2.46 -10.92 12.75
C ILE A 35 1.91 -10.22 13.99
N ARG A 36 0.66 -9.78 13.91
CA ARG A 36 -0.10 -9.14 14.97
C ARG A 36 -1.16 -10.10 15.53
N CYS A 37 -1.35 -10.04 16.83
CA CYS A 37 -2.42 -10.79 17.50
C CYS A 37 -3.80 -10.23 17.11
N GLY A 38 -4.71 -11.08 16.63
CA GLY A 38 -6.06 -10.67 16.24
C GLY A 38 -6.96 -10.24 17.41
N ASN A 39 -6.56 -10.50 18.67
CA ASN A 39 -7.33 -10.09 19.85
C ASN A 39 -6.84 -8.75 20.42
N CYS A 40 -5.52 -8.56 20.59
CA CYS A 40 -4.95 -7.37 21.25
C CYS A 40 -4.12 -6.47 20.33
N GLY A 41 -3.92 -6.84 19.08
CA GLY A 41 -3.16 -6.05 18.09
C GLY A 41 -1.64 -6.04 18.28
N ARG A 42 -1.12 -6.55 19.41
CA ARG A 42 0.34 -6.57 19.69
C ARG A 42 1.08 -7.53 18.75
N ASN A 43 2.34 -7.23 18.47
CA ASN A 43 3.20 -8.12 17.71
C ASN A 43 3.41 -9.44 18.44
N MET A 44 3.28 -10.55 17.71
CA MET A 44 3.52 -11.89 18.21
C MET A 44 5.00 -12.25 18.13
N GLN A 45 5.48 -13.05 19.09
CA GLN A 45 6.88 -13.40 19.22
C GLN A 45 7.11 -14.90 19.01
N ARG A 46 8.29 -15.24 18.53
CA ARG A 46 8.77 -16.62 18.47
C ARG A 46 9.41 -16.98 19.82
N ILE A 47 8.86 -18.00 20.47
CA ILE A 47 9.33 -18.49 21.77
C ILE A 47 9.60 -20.00 21.72
N GLY A 48 10.33 -20.51 22.71
CA GLY A 48 10.47 -21.94 22.96
C GLY A 48 11.37 -22.69 21.98
N ALA A 49 12.40 -22.05 21.43
CA ALA A 49 13.35 -22.69 20.52
C ALA A 49 13.99 -23.99 21.10
N ALA A 50 14.24 -24.03 22.41
CA ALA A 50 14.84 -25.14 23.13
C ALA A 50 13.83 -26.13 23.75
N THR A 51 12.53 -25.96 23.54
CA THR A 51 11.51 -26.85 24.11
C THR A 51 11.31 -28.11 23.27
N LYS A 52 10.93 -29.25 23.89
CA LYS A 52 10.63 -30.52 23.18
C LYS A 52 9.57 -30.37 22.07
N GLY A 53 8.70 -29.36 22.13
CA GLY A 53 7.68 -29.10 21.12
C GLY A 53 8.12 -28.18 19.98
N GLY A 54 9.35 -27.70 20.00
CA GLY A 54 9.89 -26.73 19.06
C GLY A 54 9.35 -25.30 19.21
N PRO A 55 9.78 -24.38 18.38
CA PRO A 55 9.40 -22.98 18.47
C PRO A 55 7.91 -22.77 18.19
N ARG A 56 7.32 -21.82 18.89
CA ARG A 56 5.91 -21.42 18.76
C ARG A 56 5.79 -19.93 18.52
N LEU A 57 4.76 -19.54 17.79
CA LEU A 57 4.31 -18.15 17.71
C LEU A 57 3.38 -17.87 18.90
N HIS A 58 3.69 -16.86 19.69
CA HIS A 58 3.01 -16.56 20.96
C HIS A 58 2.70 -15.07 21.10
N CYS A 59 1.52 -14.77 21.64
CA CYS A 59 1.19 -13.42 22.09
C CYS A 59 1.70 -13.21 23.50
N MET A 60 2.43 -12.12 23.74
CA MET A 60 2.98 -11.80 25.07
C MET A 60 1.91 -11.39 26.09
N GLU A 61 0.71 -11.05 25.63
CA GLU A 61 -0.41 -10.81 26.53
C GLU A 61 -0.94 -12.15 27.09
N ARG A 62 -1.04 -12.23 28.41
CA ARG A 62 -1.41 -13.45 29.12
C ARG A 62 -2.82 -13.93 28.71
N ALA A 63 -2.95 -15.21 28.39
CA ALA A 63 -4.20 -15.86 28.01
C ALA A 63 -4.98 -15.19 26.85
N CYS A 64 -4.32 -14.36 26.04
CA CYS A 64 -4.97 -13.59 24.99
C CYS A 64 -5.42 -14.46 23.82
N ILE A 65 -4.51 -15.22 23.22
CA ILE A 65 -4.77 -16.07 22.05
C ILE A 65 -3.95 -17.36 22.14
N ALA A 66 -4.48 -18.46 21.60
CA ALA A 66 -3.78 -19.72 21.57
C ALA A 66 -2.57 -19.68 20.63
N SER A 67 -1.41 -20.15 21.08
CA SER A 67 -0.20 -20.25 20.26
C SER A 67 -0.29 -21.33 19.19
N ALA A 68 0.51 -21.23 18.13
CA ALA A 68 0.69 -22.28 17.11
C ALA A 68 2.18 -22.63 16.94
N LYS A 69 2.47 -23.79 16.37
CA LYS A 69 3.84 -24.17 15.97
C LYS A 69 4.35 -23.15 14.96
N PHE A 70 5.58 -22.64 15.17
CA PHE A 70 6.15 -21.58 14.37
C PHE A 70 6.25 -21.95 12.88
N GLY A 71 6.80 -23.14 12.57
CA GLY A 71 6.91 -23.61 11.20
C GLY A 71 5.56 -23.80 10.49
N ALA A 72 4.51 -24.17 11.24
CA ALA A 72 3.16 -24.26 10.66
C ALA A 72 2.58 -22.87 10.28
N VAL A 73 2.92 -21.84 11.06
CA VAL A 73 2.51 -20.46 10.73
C VAL A 73 3.28 -19.92 9.52
N GLU A 74 4.60 -20.18 9.49
CA GLU A 74 5.45 -19.83 8.36
C GLU A 74 4.99 -20.49 7.06
N GLN A 75 4.74 -21.79 7.09
CA GLN A 75 4.21 -22.54 5.95
C GLN A 75 2.86 -21.97 5.47
N ARG A 76 1.91 -21.74 6.40
CA ARG A 76 0.60 -21.19 6.05
C ARG A 76 0.70 -19.77 5.48
N LEU A 77 1.66 -18.97 5.94
CA LEU A 77 1.93 -17.66 5.38
C LEU A 77 2.34 -17.76 3.92
N LEU A 78 3.28 -18.65 3.60
CA LEU A 78 3.73 -18.86 2.23
C LEU A 78 2.60 -19.42 1.34
N GLU A 79 1.87 -20.43 1.81
CA GLU A 79 0.69 -20.96 1.09
C GLU A 79 -0.35 -19.88 0.77
N ASN A 80 -0.57 -18.94 1.70
CA ASN A 80 -1.49 -17.84 1.45
C ASN A 80 -0.94 -16.83 0.44
N LEU A 81 0.37 -16.55 0.47
CA LEU A 81 1.02 -15.70 -0.54
C LEU A 81 0.98 -16.34 -1.94
N GLU A 82 1.16 -17.67 -2.03
CA GLU A 82 1.01 -18.41 -3.28
C GLU A 82 -0.42 -18.27 -3.84
N ARG A 83 -1.43 -18.50 -3.00
CA ARG A 83 -2.84 -18.32 -3.42
C ARG A 83 -3.12 -16.89 -3.88
N MET A 84 -2.63 -15.90 -3.14
CA MET A 84 -2.80 -14.50 -3.53
C MET A 84 -2.15 -14.21 -4.88
N ARG A 85 -0.96 -14.77 -5.15
CA ARG A 85 -0.31 -14.66 -6.46
C ARG A 85 -1.19 -15.28 -7.55
N ASP A 86 -1.68 -16.52 -7.33
CA ASP A 86 -2.49 -17.25 -8.31
C ASP A 86 -3.82 -16.54 -8.58
N ASP A 87 -4.47 -16.01 -7.55
CA ASP A 87 -5.71 -15.22 -7.68
C ASP A 87 -5.47 -13.94 -8.49
N LEU A 88 -4.36 -13.22 -8.22
CA LEU A 88 -3.97 -12.03 -8.97
C LEU A 88 -3.59 -12.35 -10.42
N GLU A 89 -2.96 -13.48 -10.68
CA GLU A 89 -2.65 -13.94 -12.04
C GLU A 89 -3.93 -14.20 -12.85
N ILE A 90 -4.90 -14.88 -12.25
CA ILE A 90 -6.21 -15.09 -12.85
C ILE A 90 -6.96 -13.77 -13.09
N GLU A 91 -6.89 -12.85 -12.13
CA GLU A 91 -7.50 -11.52 -12.25
C GLU A 91 -6.83 -10.69 -13.34
N ALA A 92 -5.50 -10.72 -13.43
CA ALA A 92 -4.74 -10.04 -14.49
C ALA A 92 -5.09 -10.57 -15.89
N GLN A 93 -5.35 -11.88 -16.04
CA GLN A 93 -5.78 -12.48 -17.30
C GLN A 93 -7.22 -12.12 -17.68
N LYS A 94 -8.09 -11.86 -16.69
CA LYS A 94 -9.51 -11.49 -16.90
C LYS A 94 -9.73 -9.99 -17.04
N SER A 95 -8.86 -9.18 -16.46
CA SER A 95 -9.00 -7.74 -16.45
C SER A 95 -8.48 -7.13 -17.76
N SER A 96 -9.38 -6.98 -18.73
CA SER A 96 -9.29 -5.89 -19.69
C SER A 96 -9.71 -4.59 -18.99
N GLY A 97 -8.97 -4.18 -17.95
CA GLY A 97 -9.13 -2.87 -17.33
C GLY A 97 -8.87 -1.77 -18.35
N PRO A 98 -9.35 -0.53 -18.14
CA PRO A 98 -9.02 0.57 -19.02
C PRO A 98 -7.51 0.67 -19.09
N ASP A 99 -6.98 0.39 -20.27
CA ASP A 99 -5.57 0.44 -20.56
C ASP A 99 -5.06 1.83 -20.14
N ILE A 100 -4.07 1.89 -19.25
CA ILE A 100 -3.45 3.15 -18.81
C ILE A 100 -3.05 3.98 -20.03
N SER A 101 -2.70 3.33 -21.15
CA SER A 101 -2.38 3.98 -22.42
C SER A 101 -3.56 4.78 -22.97
N SER A 102 -4.78 4.29 -22.85
CA SER A 102 -6.00 4.99 -23.29
C SER A 102 -6.25 6.24 -22.42
N LEU A 103 -6.08 6.14 -21.11
CA LEU A 103 -6.22 7.26 -20.18
C LEU A 103 -5.15 8.33 -20.40
N LEU A 104 -3.91 7.92 -20.68
CA LEU A 104 -2.82 8.84 -21.03
C LEU A 104 -3.10 9.57 -22.37
N THR A 105 -3.71 8.91 -23.34
CA THR A 105 -4.14 9.50 -24.59
C THR A 105 -5.27 10.51 -24.38
N GLU A 106 -6.24 10.17 -23.54
CA GLU A 106 -7.33 11.06 -23.12
C GLU A 106 -6.78 12.32 -22.43
N LYS A 107 -5.83 12.18 -21.49
CA LYS A 107 -5.15 13.29 -20.83
C LYS A 107 -4.47 14.23 -21.83
N ARG A 108 -3.68 13.69 -22.78
CA ARG A 108 -3.01 14.47 -23.82
C ARG A 108 -4.00 15.25 -24.70
N THR A 109 -5.15 14.65 -24.97
CA THR A 109 -6.20 15.30 -25.76
C THR A 109 -6.80 16.49 -25.01
N ILE A 110 -7.04 16.37 -23.70
CA ILE A 110 -7.53 17.44 -22.83
C ILE A 110 -6.49 18.57 -22.75
N GLU A 111 -5.21 18.24 -22.52
CA GLU A 111 -4.12 19.21 -22.48
C GLU A 111 -4.01 20.00 -23.79
N THR A 112 -4.21 19.33 -24.92
CA THR A 112 -4.21 20.00 -26.23
C THR A 112 -5.38 20.95 -26.38
N LYS A 113 -6.58 20.59 -25.90
CA LYS A 113 -7.76 21.47 -25.88
C LYS A 113 -7.53 22.68 -24.98
N LEU A 114 -7.00 22.47 -23.75
CA LEU A 114 -6.65 23.57 -22.84
C LEU A 114 -5.70 24.56 -23.46
N ARG A 115 -4.65 24.06 -24.12
CA ARG A 115 -3.68 24.93 -24.83
C ARG A 115 -4.32 25.74 -25.96
N LYS A 116 -5.24 25.11 -26.73
CA LYS A 116 -6.00 25.83 -27.78
C LYS A 116 -6.95 26.88 -27.20
N THR A 117 -7.60 26.60 -26.06
CA THR A 117 -8.48 27.56 -25.40
C THR A 117 -7.67 28.74 -24.83
N ALA A 118 -6.48 28.48 -24.25
CA ALA A 118 -5.59 29.56 -23.80
C ALA A 118 -5.15 30.47 -24.97
N SER A 119 -4.65 29.89 -26.08
CA SER A 119 -4.30 30.68 -27.25
C SER A 119 -5.49 31.49 -27.82
N ARG A 120 -6.71 30.95 -27.72
CA ARG A 120 -7.91 31.66 -28.15
C ARG A 120 -8.22 32.86 -27.24
N VAL A 121 -7.96 32.75 -25.94
CA VAL A 121 -8.09 33.86 -24.99
C VAL A 121 -7.09 34.96 -25.31
N ASP A 122 -5.84 34.62 -25.65
CA ASP A 122 -4.84 35.62 -26.06
C ASP A 122 -5.31 36.40 -27.30
N VAL A 123 -5.79 35.69 -28.33
CA VAL A 123 -6.36 36.33 -29.53
C VAL A 123 -7.57 37.24 -29.22
N LEU A 124 -8.41 36.85 -28.23
CA LEU A 124 -9.53 37.71 -27.81
C LEU A 124 -9.05 39.04 -27.20
N HIS A 125 -7.94 39.02 -26.46
CA HIS A 125 -7.31 40.22 -25.92
C HIS A 125 -6.77 41.11 -27.04
N ASP A 126 -6.06 40.52 -28.01
CA ASP A 126 -5.54 41.28 -29.19
C ASP A 126 -6.68 41.95 -29.96
N LEU A 127 -7.78 41.22 -30.22
CA LEU A 127 -8.94 41.73 -30.95
C LEU A 127 -9.69 42.83 -30.20
N LEU A 128 -9.62 42.87 -28.86
CA LEU A 128 -10.13 43.99 -28.07
C LEU A 128 -9.22 45.22 -28.13
N GLU A 129 -7.89 44.98 -28.07
CA GLU A 129 -6.88 46.08 -28.20
C GLU A 129 -6.91 46.75 -29.55
N ASP A 130 -7.07 45.97 -30.63
CA ASP A 130 -7.19 46.44 -32.01
C ASP A 130 -8.55 47.13 -32.30
N GLY A 131 -9.48 47.13 -31.33
CA GLY A 131 -10.82 47.70 -31.49
C GLY A 131 -11.76 46.92 -32.41
N THR A 132 -11.39 45.71 -32.82
CA THR A 132 -12.22 44.82 -33.64
C THR A 132 -13.43 44.27 -32.86
N TYR A 133 -13.28 44.06 -31.57
CA TYR A 133 -14.38 43.69 -30.66
C TYR A 133 -14.78 44.80 -29.72
N ASP A 134 -16.09 44.93 -29.54
CA ASP A 134 -16.63 45.74 -28.47
C ASP A 134 -16.51 45.02 -27.11
N ARG A 135 -16.63 45.78 -26.01
CA ARG A 135 -16.47 45.22 -24.67
C ARG A 135 -17.51 44.14 -24.31
N GLU A 136 -18.71 44.21 -24.87
CA GLU A 136 -19.77 43.23 -24.57
C GLU A 136 -19.48 41.90 -25.26
N THR A 137 -19.14 41.95 -26.54
CA THR A 137 -18.71 40.74 -27.31
C THR A 137 -17.49 40.11 -26.70
N PHE A 138 -16.50 40.90 -26.30
CA PHE A 138 -15.31 40.40 -25.61
C PHE A 138 -15.70 39.68 -24.30
N LYS A 139 -16.47 40.30 -23.41
CA LYS A 139 -16.89 39.68 -22.15
C LYS A 139 -17.66 38.37 -22.36
N ALA A 140 -18.59 38.34 -23.31
CA ALA A 140 -19.36 37.15 -23.62
C ALA A 140 -18.45 35.98 -24.10
N ARG A 141 -17.50 36.28 -24.98
CA ARG A 141 -16.56 35.28 -25.49
C ARG A 141 -15.53 34.81 -24.44
N LEU A 142 -15.04 35.74 -23.61
CA LEU A 142 -14.14 35.46 -22.52
C LEU A 142 -14.83 34.55 -21.47
N SER A 143 -16.07 34.90 -21.06
CA SER A 143 -16.84 34.04 -20.14
C SER A 143 -17.06 32.63 -20.68
N LYS A 144 -17.36 32.50 -21.98
CA LYS A 144 -17.45 31.17 -22.62
C LYS A 144 -16.14 30.40 -22.60
N ALA A 145 -15.01 31.06 -22.89
CA ALA A 145 -13.68 30.44 -22.84
C ALA A 145 -13.29 30.04 -21.41
N GLN A 146 -13.63 30.83 -20.40
CA GLN A 146 -13.42 30.51 -19.00
C GLN A 146 -14.24 29.30 -18.56
N ALA A 147 -15.53 29.24 -18.90
CA ALA A 147 -16.37 28.09 -18.60
C ALA A 147 -15.86 26.80 -19.28
N GLU A 148 -15.38 26.89 -20.53
CA GLU A 148 -14.75 25.79 -21.25
C GLU A 148 -13.44 25.33 -20.56
N THR A 149 -12.64 26.26 -20.07
CA THR A 149 -11.40 25.97 -19.32
C THR A 149 -11.71 25.27 -18.00
N GLU A 150 -12.70 25.74 -17.24
CA GLU A 150 -13.11 25.10 -16.00
C GLU A 150 -13.61 23.68 -16.22
N ALA A 151 -14.43 23.45 -17.26
CA ALA A 151 -14.91 22.12 -17.63
C ALA A 151 -13.76 21.18 -18.02
N LEU A 152 -12.78 21.67 -18.80
CA LEU A 152 -11.61 20.88 -19.19
C LEU A 152 -10.69 20.57 -18.01
N ASN A 153 -10.51 21.49 -17.07
CA ASN A 153 -9.75 21.28 -15.84
C ASN A 153 -10.41 20.21 -14.96
N ALA A 154 -11.73 20.24 -14.84
CA ALA A 154 -12.48 19.21 -14.11
C ALA A 154 -12.32 17.83 -14.76
N GLN A 155 -12.39 17.76 -16.10
CA GLN A 155 -12.12 16.52 -16.85
C GLN A 155 -10.67 16.02 -16.65
N GLN A 156 -9.69 16.92 -16.67
CA GLN A 156 -8.30 16.57 -16.42
C GLN A 156 -8.10 15.97 -15.03
N ALA A 157 -8.67 16.59 -14.02
CA ALA A 157 -8.59 16.08 -12.63
C ALA A 157 -9.24 14.68 -12.49
N ASP A 158 -10.38 14.44 -13.16
CA ASP A 158 -11.02 13.11 -13.16
C ASP A 158 -10.15 12.06 -13.85
N VAL A 159 -9.58 12.37 -15.02
CA VAL A 159 -8.68 11.46 -15.73
C VAL A 159 -7.42 11.18 -14.92
N GLU A 160 -6.83 12.19 -14.27
CA GLU A 160 -5.66 12.02 -13.39
C GLU A 160 -5.99 11.12 -12.20
N ARG A 161 -7.14 11.30 -11.56
CA ARG A 161 -7.61 10.41 -10.50
C ARG A 161 -7.74 8.97 -10.99
N ARG A 162 -8.34 8.74 -12.18
CA ARG A 162 -8.49 7.40 -12.79
C ARG A 162 -7.14 6.76 -13.15
N ILE A 163 -6.15 7.55 -13.59
CA ILE A 163 -4.79 7.08 -13.82
C ILE A 163 -4.13 6.63 -12.51
N GLU A 164 -4.26 7.42 -11.44
CA GLU A 164 -3.70 7.05 -10.14
C GLU A 164 -4.38 5.81 -9.53
N GLU A 165 -5.70 5.68 -9.70
CA GLU A 165 -6.43 4.47 -9.31
C GLU A 165 -6.00 3.24 -10.12
N ALA A 166 -5.78 3.40 -11.43
CA ALA A 166 -5.29 2.33 -12.30
C ALA A 166 -3.87 1.90 -11.95
N LYS A 167 -2.97 2.84 -11.64
CA LYS A 167 -1.61 2.55 -11.15
C LYS A 167 -1.63 1.82 -9.80
N ARG A 168 -2.52 2.22 -8.89
CA ARG A 168 -2.68 1.54 -7.58
C ARG A 168 -3.19 0.10 -7.73
N ARG A 169 -3.91 -0.20 -8.80
CA ARG A 169 -4.39 -1.54 -9.17
C ARG A 169 -3.42 -2.27 -10.09
N ASP A 170 -2.18 -1.79 -10.20
CA ASP A 170 -1.21 -2.47 -11.06
C ASP A 170 -0.84 -3.84 -10.48
N THR A 171 -1.76 -4.78 -10.71
CA THR A 171 -1.65 -6.19 -10.36
C THR A 171 -0.34 -6.81 -10.87
N THR A 172 0.23 -6.28 -11.94
CA THR A 172 1.46 -6.80 -12.54
C THR A 172 2.68 -6.58 -11.63
N LEU A 173 2.79 -5.41 -11.00
CA LEU A 173 3.88 -5.13 -10.05
C LEU A 173 3.75 -5.99 -8.79
N VAL A 174 2.55 -6.07 -8.22
CA VAL A 174 2.29 -6.92 -7.04
C VAL A 174 2.57 -8.40 -7.35
N LEU A 175 2.14 -8.86 -8.52
CA LEU A 175 2.38 -10.23 -9.00
C LEU A 175 3.88 -10.52 -9.14
N ALA A 176 4.65 -9.63 -9.76
CA ALA A 176 6.10 -9.77 -9.91
C ALA A 176 6.79 -9.82 -8.54
N GLN A 177 6.37 -9.00 -7.59
CA GLN A 177 6.94 -8.97 -6.24
C GLN A 177 6.59 -10.23 -5.45
N LEU A 178 5.34 -10.71 -5.47
CA LEU A 178 4.94 -11.96 -4.83
C LEU A 178 5.71 -13.15 -5.41
N THR A 179 5.87 -13.19 -6.73
CA THR A 179 6.65 -14.23 -7.40
C THR A 179 8.11 -14.21 -6.94
N SER A 180 8.73 -13.04 -6.87
CA SER A 180 10.10 -12.87 -6.38
C SER A 180 10.24 -13.31 -4.92
N VAL A 181 9.26 -12.96 -4.06
CA VAL A 181 9.23 -13.39 -2.65
C VAL A 181 9.22 -14.92 -2.57
N LEU A 182 8.31 -15.57 -3.27
CA LEU A 182 8.16 -17.04 -3.22
C LEU A 182 9.39 -17.78 -3.74
N GLN A 183 10.04 -17.26 -4.78
CA GLN A 183 11.24 -17.85 -5.36
C GLN A 183 12.48 -17.69 -4.47
N LEU A 184 12.68 -16.50 -3.90
CA LEU A 184 13.89 -16.18 -3.14
C LEU A 184 13.81 -16.62 -1.68
N TYR A 185 12.62 -16.72 -1.10
CA TYR A 185 12.43 -17.03 0.32
C TYR A 185 13.18 -18.26 0.80
N PRO A 186 13.14 -19.43 0.12
CA PRO A 186 13.82 -20.63 0.59
C PRO A 186 15.35 -20.53 0.59
N THR A 187 15.93 -19.63 -0.21
CA THR A 187 17.39 -19.50 -0.38
C THR A 187 18.04 -18.56 0.64
N LEU A 188 17.25 -17.74 1.35
CA LEU A 188 17.74 -16.72 2.24
C LEU A 188 17.85 -17.19 3.68
N ASP A 189 18.74 -16.55 4.45
CA ASP A 189 18.77 -16.64 5.90
C ASP A 189 17.57 -15.95 6.54
N ASN A 190 17.39 -16.08 7.85
CA ASN A 190 16.22 -15.51 8.55
C ASN A 190 16.14 -13.98 8.45
N GLU A 191 17.26 -13.29 8.37
CA GLU A 191 17.28 -11.83 8.21
C GLU A 191 16.87 -11.42 6.80
N GLY A 192 17.41 -12.06 5.78
CA GLY A 192 17.02 -11.91 4.40
C GLY A 192 15.54 -12.22 4.18
N LYS A 193 15.05 -13.32 4.75
CA LYS A 193 13.63 -13.68 4.76
C LYS A 193 12.76 -12.58 5.38
N ASN A 194 13.17 -12.03 6.52
CA ASN A 194 12.43 -10.95 7.18
C ASN A 194 12.38 -9.68 6.33
N ARG A 195 13.53 -9.27 5.75
CA ARG A 195 13.57 -8.11 4.84
C ARG A 195 12.69 -8.32 3.61
N LEU A 196 12.76 -9.52 3.03
CA LEU A 196 11.99 -9.89 1.84
C LEU A 196 10.48 -9.88 2.12
N LEU A 197 10.01 -10.49 3.23
CA LEU A 197 8.60 -10.43 3.61
C LEU A 197 8.13 -9.01 3.89
N LYS A 198 8.96 -8.19 4.55
CA LYS A 198 8.66 -6.79 4.85
C LYS A 198 8.64 -5.88 3.62
N SER A 199 9.20 -6.28 2.49
CA SER A 199 9.10 -5.50 1.25
C SER A 199 7.68 -5.51 0.69
N VAL A 200 6.92 -6.61 0.90
CA VAL A 200 5.60 -6.84 0.31
C VAL A 200 4.47 -6.78 1.35
N ILE A 201 4.71 -7.29 2.56
CA ILE A 201 3.70 -7.39 3.62
C ILE A 201 3.81 -6.17 4.54
N ASP A 202 2.67 -5.51 4.80
CA ASP A 202 2.56 -4.49 5.84
C ASP A 202 2.42 -5.17 7.21
N TYR A 203 1.40 -6.00 7.37
CA TYR A 203 1.20 -6.85 8.56
C TYR A 203 0.33 -8.06 8.25
N VAL A 204 0.34 -9.00 9.19
CA VAL A 204 -0.49 -10.21 9.16
C VAL A 204 -1.26 -10.30 10.47
N ILE A 205 -2.56 -10.48 10.42
CA ILE A 205 -3.39 -10.72 11.60
C ILE A 205 -3.52 -12.22 11.82
N TYR A 206 -3.05 -12.68 12.97
CA TYR A 206 -3.19 -14.06 13.40
C TYR A 206 -4.44 -14.23 14.27
N ARG A 207 -5.33 -15.14 13.89
CA ARG A 207 -6.52 -15.51 14.66
C ARG A 207 -6.53 -17.00 14.92
N LYS A 208 -6.79 -17.39 16.16
CA LYS A 208 -6.97 -18.78 16.55
C LYS A 208 -8.02 -18.88 17.65
N PRO A 209 -9.14 -19.56 17.44
CA PRO A 209 -10.11 -19.84 18.50
C PRO A 209 -9.45 -20.64 19.62
N GLN A 210 -9.81 -20.35 20.86
CA GLN A 210 -9.34 -21.14 22.00
C GLN A 210 -9.86 -22.58 21.92
N LYS A 211 -9.07 -23.55 22.40
CA LYS A 211 -9.41 -24.98 22.45
C LYS A 211 -9.66 -25.67 21.10
N THR A 212 -9.10 -25.13 20.01
CA THR A 212 -9.19 -25.75 18.68
C THR A 212 -7.96 -26.62 18.36
N ARG A 213 -8.09 -27.43 17.30
CA ARG A 213 -7.00 -28.29 16.80
C ARG A 213 -5.73 -27.47 16.53
N PRO A 214 -4.52 -28.07 16.59
CA PRO A 214 -3.25 -27.35 16.44
C PRO A 214 -3.15 -26.44 15.21
N MET A 215 -3.75 -26.87 14.08
CA MET A 215 -3.70 -26.17 12.79
C MET A 215 -4.90 -25.24 12.53
N ALA A 216 -5.84 -25.15 13.45
CA ALA A 216 -7.04 -24.32 13.28
C ALA A 216 -6.75 -22.83 13.60
N PHE A 217 -5.88 -22.21 12.86
CA PHE A 217 -5.63 -20.78 12.87
C PHE A 217 -5.78 -20.19 11.47
N THR A 218 -6.09 -18.92 11.41
CA THR A 218 -6.16 -18.14 10.16
C THR A 218 -5.15 -17.01 10.18
N LEU A 219 -4.65 -16.68 9.00
CA LEU A 219 -3.77 -15.55 8.75
C LEU A 219 -4.45 -14.64 7.73
N GLU A 220 -4.68 -13.41 8.12
CA GLU A 220 -5.17 -12.35 7.24
C GLU A 220 -3.97 -11.47 6.88
N ILE A 221 -3.57 -11.50 5.62
CA ILE A 221 -2.38 -10.81 5.14
C ILE A 221 -2.80 -9.45 4.57
N LYS A 222 -2.15 -8.39 5.02
CA LYS A 222 -2.25 -7.06 4.45
C LYS A 222 -0.97 -6.77 3.68
N LEU A 223 -1.08 -6.65 2.36
CA LEU A 223 0.02 -6.20 1.52
C LEU A 223 0.22 -4.69 1.68
N LYS A 224 1.44 -4.23 1.46
CA LYS A 224 1.73 -2.80 1.36
C LYS A 224 1.01 -2.22 0.13
N ASN A 225 0.60 -0.98 0.23
CA ASN A 225 0.21 -0.21 -0.95
C ASN A 225 1.49 0.08 -1.74
N ILE A 226 1.65 -0.60 -2.83
CA ILE A 226 2.78 -0.49 -3.74
C ILE A 226 2.37 0.44 -4.87
#